data_e7fd055656c3739f1984b219362cd44c
#
_entry.id   e7fd055656c3739f1984b219362cd44c
#
_cell.length_a   1.000
_cell.length_b   1.000
_cell.length_c   1.000
_cell.angle_alpha   90.00
_cell.angle_beta   90.00
_cell.angle_gamma   90.00
#
_symmetry.space_group_name_H-M   'P 1'
#
loop_
_entity.id
_entity.type
_entity.pdbx_description
1 polymer ?
#
loop_
_entity_poly.entity_id
_entity_poly.type
_entity_poly.pdbx_seq_one_letter_code
_entity_poly.pdbx_strand_id
1 'polypeptide(L)' 'MGLIEIVIILSLYVYDGGNKNIEGWYHQDNLSTCLSAKRTAERNSGNRVQYTCSLEQCEMKTDQTGVKHCDRIIKE' A
#
# COMPACT_ATOMS: atom_id res chain seq x y z
N MET A 1 13.45 -16.03 -8.11
CA MET A 1 12.07 -16.11 -7.60
C MET A 1 11.96 -15.39 -6.28
N GLY A 2 10.98 -14.52 -6.13
CA GLY A 2 10.73 -13.83 -4.88
C GLY A 2 9.91 -14.70 -3.92
N LEU A 3 10.05 -14.43 -2.63
CA LEU A 3 9.18 -15.02 -1.63
C LEU A 3 7.83 -14.32 -1.66
N ILE A 4 6.78 -15.11 -1.45
CA ILE A 4 5.43 -14.55 -1.31
C ILE A 4 5.09 -14.49 0.16
N GLU A 5 4.78 -13.28 0.65
CA GLU A 5 4.43 -13.05 2.04
C GLU A 5 3.17 -12.21 2.11
N ILE A 6 2.44 -12.35 3.21
CA ILE A 6 1.29 -11.49 3.49
C ILE A 6 1.80 -10.28 4.25
N VAL A 7 1.59 -9.10 3.70
CA VAL A 7 2.08 -7.85 4.27
C VAL A 7 0.96 -6.82 4.32
N ILE A 8 1.19 -5.75 5.07
CA ILE A 8 0.26 -4.62 5.16
C ILE A 8 0.57 -3.65 4.02
N ILE A 9 -0.44 -3.32 3.25
CA ILE A 9 -0.32 -2.39 2.13
C ILE A 9 -1.23 -1.19 2.35
N LEU A 10 -0.65 0.00 2.22
CA LEU A 10 -1.40 1.25 2.17
C LEU A 10 -1.68 1.57 0.70
N SER A 11 -2.94 1.49 0.32
CA SER A 11 -3.36 1.75 -1.06
C SER A 11 -3.96 3.15 -1.17
N LEU A 12 -3.62 3.83 -2.25
CA LEU A 12 -4.11 5.17 -2.57
C LEU A 12 -5.08 5.09 -3.73
N TYR A 13 -6.31 5.52 -3.49
CA TYR A 13 -7.35 5.57 -4.51
C TYR A 13 -7.75 7.02 -4.78
N VAL A 14 -7.93 7.34 -6.05
CA VAL A 14 -8.39 8.67 -6.46
C VAL A 14 -9.76 8.53 -7.13
N TYR A 15 -10.70 9.38 -6.74
CA TYR A 15 -12.03 9.44 -7.36
C TYR A 15 -12.00 10.42 -8.54
N ASP A 16 -12.39 9.94 -9.70
CA ASP A 16 -12.45 10.75 -10.90
C ASP A 16 -13.74 10.43 -11.65
N GLY A 17 -14.64 11.42 -11.73
CA GLY A 17 -15.89 11.27 -12.44
C GLY A 17 -16.76 10.13 -11.94
N GLY A 18 -16.71 9.83 -10.63
CA GLY A 18 -17.47 8.74 -10.03
C GLY A 18 -16.75 7.40 -10.06
N ASN A 19 -15.57 7.33 -10.66
CA ASN A 19 -14.77 6.11 -10.70
C ASN A 19 -13.66 6.16 -9.65
N LYS A 20 -13.43 5.02 -9.02
CA LYS A 20 -12.40 4.85 -8.01
C LYS A 20 -11.23 4.11 -8.64
N ASN A 21 -10.10 4.80 -8.80
CA ASN A 21 -8.91 4.25 -9.43
C ASN A 21 -7.76 4.18 -8.45
N ILE A 22 -7.02 3.07 -8.47
CA ILE A 22 -5.81 2.95 -7.67
C ILE A 22 -4.68 3.73 -8.33
N GLU A 23 -4.09 4.67 -7.57
CA GLU A 23 -2.97 5.47 -8.06
C GLU A 23 -1.62 4.94 -7.59
N GLY A 24 -1.62 4.20 -6.48
CA GLY A 24 -0.39 3.62 -5.97
C GLY A 24 -0.61 2.86 -4.69
N TRP A 25 0.45 2.22 -4.24
CA TRP A 25 0.42 1.49 -2.98
C TRP A 25 1.81 1.50 -2.36
N TYR A 26 1.84 1.35 -1.02
CA TYR A 26 3.08 1.37 -0.26
C TYR A 26 3.11 0.23 0.74
N HIS A 27 4.22 -0.50 0.80
CA HIS A 27 4.44 -1.54 1.79
C HIS A 27 4.69 -0.91 3.16
N GLN A 28 3.95 -1.34 4.16
CA GLN A 28 4.08 -0.87 5.54
C GLN A 28 4.57 -2.01 6.43
N ASP A 29 5.32 -1.66 7.48
CA ASP A 29 5.90 -2.66 8.37
C ASP A 29 4.84 -3.38 9.21
N ASN A 30 3.82 -2.66 9.63
CA ASN A 30 2.74 -3.22 10.44
C ASN A 30 1.48 -2.37 10.31
N LEU A 31 0.39 -2.86 10.87
CA LEU A 31 -0.91 -2.18 10.79
C LEU A 31 -0.90 -0.82 11.48
N SER A 32 -0.25 -0.73 12.63
CA SER A 32 -0.16 0.54 13.38
C SER A 32 0.52 1.63 12.54
N THR A 33 1.64 1.29 11.90
CA THR A 33 2.36 2.21 11.01
C THR A 33 1.49 2.61 9.82
N CYS A 34 0.78 1.65 9.25
CA CYS A 34 -0.12 1.90 8.12
C CYS A 34 -1.24 2.88 8.50
N LEU A 35 -1.87 2.66 9.66
CA LEU A 35 -2.95 3.53 10.13
C LEU A 35 -2.46 4.93 10.42
N SER A 36 -1.25 5.07 10.99
CA SER A 36 -0.65 6.39 11.22
C SER A 36 -0.39 7.12 9.91
N ALA A 37 0.18 6.42 8.93
CA ALA A 37 0.43 6.99 7.62
C ALA A 37 -0.87 7.39 6.93
N LYS A 38 -1.91 6.56 7.06
CA LYS A 38 -3.22 6.83 6.52
C LYS A 38 -3.81 8.13 7.09
N ARG A 39 -3.76 8.29 8.42
CA ARG A 39 -4.27 9.50 9.08
C ARG A 39 -3.55 10.76 8.64
N THR A 40 -2.21 10.69 8.58
CA THR A 40 -1.40 11.82 8.14
C THR A 40 -1.71 12.19 6.69
N ALA A 41 -1.83 11.20 5.84
CA ALA A 41 -2.14 11.41 4.42
C ALA A 41 -3.54 11.99 4.23
N GLU A 42 -4.53 11.50 4.99
CA GLU A 42 -5.90 11.99 4.90
C GLU A 42 -6.03 13.45 5.31
N ARG A 43 -5.21 13.90 6.28
CA ARG A 43 -5.21 15.30 6.69
C ARG A 43 -4.70 16.24 5.60
N ASN A 44 -3.76 15.76 4.78
CA ASN A 44 -3.11 16.54 3.74
C ASN A 44 -3.76 16.42 2.38
N SER A 45 -4.70 15.47 2.24
CA SER A 45 -5.38 15.21 0.98
C SER A 45 -6.83 15.62 1.08
N GLY A 46 -7.43 16.09 0.04
CA GLY A 46 -8.83 16.44 0.03
C GLY A 46 -9.74 15.21 -0.06
N ASN A 47 -11.03 15.46 -0.30
CA ASN A 47 -12.05 14.41 -0.34
C ASN A 47 -11.98 13.52 -1.58
N ARG A 48 -11.10 13.83 -2.53
CA ARG A 48 -10.94 13.07 -3.76
C ARG A 48 -10.06 11.85 -3.62
N VAL A 49 -9.38 11.72 -2.49
CA VAL A 49 -8.39 10.68 -2.28
C VAL A 49 -8.81 9.82 -1.10
N GLN A 50 -8.74 8.51 -1.25
CA GLN A 50 -9.04 7.56 -0.21
C GLN A 50 -7.83 6.65 0.01
N TYR A 51 -7.49 6.45 1.29
CA TYR A 51 -6.41 5.55 1.68
C TYR A 51 -7.00 4.33 2.38
N THR A 52 -6.45 3.16 2.10
CA THR A 52 -6.91 1.91 2.69
C THR A 52 -5.72 1.08 3.13
N CYS A 53 -5.76 0.59 4.37
CA CYS A 53 -4.79 -0.38 4.87
C CYS A 53 -5.38 -1.77 4.73
N SER A 54 -4.67 -2.67 4.07
CA SER A 54 -5.16 -4.03 3.84
C SER A 54 -4.02 -5.05 3.91
N LEU A 55 -4.39 -6.31 4.18
CA LEU A 55 -3.46 -7.43 4.09
C LEU A 55 -3.47 -7.94 2.65
N GLU A 56 -2.29 -7.99 2.05
CA GLU A 56 -2.14 -8.43 0.67
C GLU A 56 -0.99 -9.41 0.57
N GLN A 57 -1.11 -10.34 -0.37
CA GLN A 57 0.01 -11.22 -0.73
C GLN A 57 0.93 -10.46 -1.66
N CYS A 58 2.20 -10.41 -1.30
CA CYS A 58 3.22 -9.70 -2.08
C CYS A 58 4.36 -10.62 -2.45
N GLU A 59 4.84 -10.46 -3.67
CA GLU A 59 6.12 -11.03 -4.06
C GLU A 59 7.21 -10.11 -3.54
N MET A 60 8.01 -10.61 -2.60
CA MET A 60 9.02 -9.81 -1.91
C MET A 60 10.34 -9.85 -2.65
N LYS A 61 11.02 -8.72 -2.70
CA LYS A 61 12.39 -8.62 -3.20
C LYS A 61 13.26 -7.94 -2.18
N THR A 62 14.52 -8.37 -2.13
CA THR A 62 15.54 -7.75 -1.30
C THR A 62 16.36 -6.81 -2.17
N ASP A 63 16.51 -5.56 -1.73
CA ASP A 63 17.31 -4.59 -2.45
C ASP A 63 18.80 -4.74 -2.13
N GLN A 64 19.62 -3.84 -2.68
CA GLN A 64 21.07 -3.90 -2.50
C GLN A 64 21.51 -3.68 -1.05
N THR A 65 20.66 -3.04 -0.25
CA THR A 65 20.94 -2.79 1.16
C THR A 65 20.48 -3.92 2.08
N GLY A 66 19.86 -4.96 1.52
CA GLY A 66 19.35 -6.09 2.30
C GLY A 66 17.96 -5.90 2.85
N VAL A 67 17.27 -4.83 2.47
CA VAL A 67 15.91 -4.55 2.95
C VAL A 67 14.90 -5.22 2.01
N LYS A 68 13.97 -5.97 2.59
CA LYS A 68 12.87 -6.58 1.84
C LYS A 68 11.75 -5.57 1.62
N HIS A 69 11.19 -5.59 0.43
CA HIS A 69 10.03 -4.76 0.11
C HIS A 69 9.12 -5.51 -0.86
N CYS A 70 7.86 -5.09 -0.91
CA CYS A 70 6.89 -5.67 -1.82
C CYS A 70 7.16 -5.17 -3.24
N ASP A 71 7.47 -6.10 -4.13
CA ASP A 71 7.73 -5.78 -5.53
C ASP A 71 6.44 -5.77 -6.32
N ARG A 72 5.54 -6.70 -6.00
CA ARG A 72 4.30 -6.87 -6.74
C ARG A 72 3.23 -7.46 -5.82
N ILE A 73 2.04 -6.88 -5.86
CA ILE A 73 0.87 -7.45 -5.18
C ILE A 73 0.30 -8.55 -6.05
N ILE A 74 0.10 -9.73 -5.44
CA ILE A 74 -0.48 -10.88 -6.12
C ILE A 74 -1.96 -10.90 -5.83
N LYS A 75 -2.76 -10.77 -6.87
CA LYS A 75 -4.22 -10.87 -6.78
C LYS A 75 -4.70 -12.07 -7.54
N GLU A 76 -5.57 -12.80 -6.90
CA GLU A 76 -6.23 -13.94 -7.53
C GLU A 76 -7.39 -13.47 -8.40
#